data_81098cac9dc2e55e0cb25b6953324946
#
_entry.id   81098cac9dc2e55e0cb25b6953324946
#
_cell.length_a   1.000
_cell.length_b   1.000
_cell.length_c   1.000
_cell.angle_alpha   90.00
_cell.angle_beta   90.00
_cell.angle_gamma   90.00
#
_symmetry.space_group_name_H-M   'P 1'
#
loop_
_entity.id
_entity.type
_entity.pdbx_description
1 polymer ?
#
loop_
_entity_poly.entity_id
_entity_poly.type
_entity_poly.pdbx_seq_one_letter_code
_entity_poly.pdbx_strand_id
1 'polypeptide(L)'
;MIVGKVVGSVVSTRKSEKLIGSKFMIIEPVHHMKGDLSQLVAIDIIGAGVGEYVLVAQGSAARIGCGVETAPVDATIVGIIDDGAGLE
;
A
#
# COMPACT_ATOMS: atom_id res chain seq x y z
N MET A 1 1.64 -5.34 -9.52
CA MET A 1 1.76 -3.93 -9.10
C MET A 1 0.54 -3.15 -9.57
N ILE A 2 0.02 -2.31 -8.72
CA ILE A 2 -1.16 -1.49 -9.06
C ILE A 2 -0.92 -0.04 -8.67
N VAL A 3 -1.75 0.85 -9.22
CA VAL A 3 -1.82 2.26 -8.83
C VAL A 3 -3.09 2.45 -8.01
N GLY A 4 -2.99 3.20 -6.92
CA GLY A 4 -4.14 3.53 -6.09
C GLY A 4 -3.96 4.86 -5.39
N LYS A 5 -5.02 5.29 -4.72
CA LYS A 5 -5.03 6.51 -3.92
C LYS A 5 -5.07 6.15 -2.44
N VAL A 6 -4.25 6.80 -1.64
CA VAL A 6 -4.31 6.63 -0.19
C VAL A 6 -5.54 7.35 0.33
N VAL A 7 -6.46 6.61 0.94
CA VAL A 7 -7.73 7.17 1.45
C VAL A 7 -7.84 7.16 2.97
N GLY A 8 -6.91 6.52 3.66
CA GLY A 8 -6.91 6.47 5.11
C GLY A 8 -5.73 5.69 5.66
N SER A 9 -5.72 5.52 6.97
CA SER A 9 -4.71 4.73 7.67
C SER A 9 -5.38 3.78 8.66
N VAL A 10 -4.65 2.72 9.03
CA VAL A 10 -5.12 1.72 10.00
C VAL A 10 -4.17 1.69 11.17
N VAL A 11 -4.72 1.70 12.38
CA VAL A 11 -3.95 1.51 13.61
C VAL A 11 -4.28 0.14 14.16
N SER A 12 -3.26 -0.71 14.34
CA SER A 12 -3.41 -2.02 14.95
C SER A 12 -2.55 -2.09 16.20
N THR A 13 -3.17 -2.31 17.36
CA THR A 13 -2.46 -2.40 18.65
C THR A 13 -1.89 -3.79 18.88
N ARG A 14 -2.45 -4.83 18.22
CA ARG A 14 -1.95 -6.20 18.28
C ARG A 14 -1.70 -6.69 16.87
N LYS A 15 -0.48 -7.12 16.61
CA LYS A 15 -0.06 -7.56 15.28
C LYS A 15 1.14 -8.46 15.37
N SER A 16 1.47 -9.11 14.27
CA SER A 16 2.68 -9.91 14.16
C SER A 16 3.90 -9.08 14.54
N GLU A 17 4.83 -9.68 15.25
CA GLU A 17 6.10 -9.08 15.62
C GLU A 17 6.84 -8.48 14.43
N LYS A 18 6.73 -9.11 13.26
CA LYS A 18 7.36 -8.64 12.01
C LYS A 18 6.71 -7.39 11.42
N LEU A 19 5.55 -6.98 11.94
CA LEU A 19 4.84 -5.77 11.52
C LEU A 19 4.99 -4.62 12.50
N ILE A 20 5.65 -4.82 13.65
CA ILE A 20 5.86 -3.77 14.64
C ILE A 20 6.66 -2.63 14.02
N GLY A 21 6.17 -1.41 14.19
CA GLY A 21 6.77 -0.21 13.60
C GLY A 21 6.34 0.06 12.16
N SER A 22 5.60 -0.84 11.53
CA SER A 22 5.09 -0.63 10.18
C SER A 22 3.88 0.29 10.20
N LYS A 23 3.77 1.10 9.17
CA LYS A 23 2.64 1.99 8.93
C LYS A 23 1.70 1.34 7.94
N PHE A 24 0.41 1.32 8.25
CA PHE A 24 -0.62 0.69 7.41
C PHE A 24 -1.50 1.76 6.79
N MET A 25 -1.65 1.72 5.47
CA MET A 25 -2.48 2.67 4.73
C MET A 25 -3.58 1.94 3.99
N ILE A 26 -4.74 2.58 3.92
CA ILE A 26 -5.86 2.07 3.13
C ILE A 26 -5.73 2.65 1.73
N ILE A 27 -5.70 1.77 0.73
CA ILE A 27 -5.52 2.13 -0.67
C ILE A 27 -6.79 1.81 -1.44
N GLU A 28 -7.25 2.77 -2.21
CA GLU A 28 -8.32 2.56 -3.18
C GLU A 28 -7.71 2.49 -4.58
N PRO A 29 -7.69 1.30 -5.21
CA PRO A 29 -7.13 1.18 -6.56
C PRO A 29 -7.86 2.08 -7.54
N VAL A 30 -7.14 2.59 -8.54
CA VAL A 30 -7.75 3.37 -9.61
C VAL A 30 -8.79 2.54 -10.33
N HIS A 31 -9.80 3.18 -10.87
CA HIS A 31 -11.00 2.51 -11.39
C HIS A 31 -10.72 1.30 -12.29
N HIS A 32 -9.84 1.44 -13.25
CA HIS A 32 -9.54 0.38 -14.20
C HIS A 32 -8.60 -0.72 -13.66
N MET A 33 -8.15 -0.61 -12.41
CA MET A 33 -7.28 -1.61 -11.76
C MET A 33 -7.95 -2.25 -10.54
N LYS A 34 -9.19 -1.89 -10.24
CA LYS A 34 -9.88 -2.38 -9.03
C LYS A 34 -10.11 -3.89 -9.03
N GLY A 35 -10.46 -4.46 -10.17
CA GLY A 35 -10.94 -5.83 -10.20
C GLY A 35 -12.13 -5.99 -9.26
N ASP A 36 -12.10 -6.99 -8.38
CA ASP A 36 -13.15 -7.23 -7.38
C ASP A 36 -12.90 -6.51 -6.06
N LEU A 37 -11.74 -5.86 -5.89
CA LEU A 37 -11.39 -5.17 -4.66
C LEU A 37 -11.77 -3.70 -4.73
N SER A 38 -12.49 -3.21 -3.71
CA SER A 38 -12.74 -1.78 -3.57
C SER A 38 -11.61 -1.09 -2.81
N GLN A 39 -10.98 -1.78 -1.86
CA GLN A 39 -9.88 -1.23 -1.04
C GLN A 39 -8.95 -2.35 -0.61
N LEU A 40 -7.72 -2.00 -0.28
CA LEU A 40 -6.74 -2.91 0.33
C LEU A 40 -5.89 -2.15 1.35
N VAL A 41 -5.23 -2.89 2.22
CA VAL A 41 -4.29 -2.35 3.20
C VAL A 41 -2.87 -2.63 2.73
N ALA A 42 -2.04 -1.60 2.67
CA ALA A 42 -0.65 -1.71 2.27
C ALA A 42 0.28 -1.15 3.34
N ILE A 43 1.47 -1.73 3.44
CA ILE A 43 2.56 -1.18 4.27
C ILE A 43 3.13 0.04 3.55
N ASP A 44 3.36 1.11 4.30
CA ASP A 44 4.02 2.32 3.79
C ASP A 44 5.45 2.40 4.31
N ILE A 45 6.41 2.41 3.39
CA ILE A 45 7.84 2.53 3.70
C ILE A 45 8.46 3.85 3.22
N ILE A 46 7.66 4.70 2.58
CA ILE A 46 8.20 5.91 1.93
C ILE A 46 7.55 7.21 2.41
N GLY A 47 6.58 7.13 3.30
CA GLY A 47 5.95 8.33 3.85
C GLY A 47 4.81 8.89 3.01
N ALA A 48 4.01 8.04 2.39
CA ALA A 48 2.84 8.48 1.64
C ALA A 48 1.77 9.08 2.56
N GLY A 49 1.11 10.12 2.09
CA GLY A 49 0.03 10.78 2.81
C GLY A 49 -1.34 10.51 2.20
N VAL A 50 -2.38 10.72 2.99
CA VAL A 50 -3.76 10.61 2.52
C VAL A 50 -3.98 11.60 1.37
N GLY A 51 -4.61 11.12 0.31
CA GLY A 51 -4.86 11.90 -0.91
C GLY A 51 -3.84 11.69 -2.01
N GLU A 52 -2.67 11.11 -1.70
CA GLU A 52 -1.64 10.87 -2.69
C GLU A 52 -1.92 9.60 -3.51
N TYR A 53 -1.55 9.63 -4.79
CA TYR A 53 -1.54 8.44 -5.63
C TYR A 53 -0.20 7.71 -5.47
N VAL A 54 -0.26 6.40 -5.39
CA VAL A 54 0.90 5.57 -5.06
C VAL A 54 0.99 4.35 -5.97
N LEU A 55 2.23 3.84 -6.09
CA LEU A 55 2.51 2.53 -6.68
C LEU A 55 2.54 1.52 -5.56
N VAL A 56 1.80 0.42 -5.73
CA VAL A 56 1.69 -0.64 -4.74
C VAL A 56 2.18 -1.96 -5.34
N ALA A 57 3.23 -2.51 -4.74
CA ALA A 57 3.68 -3.86 -5.05
C ALA A 57 2.82 -4.87 -4.29
N GLN A 58 2.58 -6.03 -4.89
CA GLN A 58 1.74 -7.07 -4.30
C GLN A 58 2.45 -8.43 -4.26
N GLY A 59 1.93 -9.34 -3.44
CA GLY A 59 2.46 -10.68 -3.31
C GLY A 59 3.88 -10.71 -2.75
N SER A 60 4.74 -11.57 -3.28
CA SER A 60 6.13 -11.68 -2.83
C SER A 60 6.94 -10.41 -3.10
N ALA A 61 6.61 -9.69 -4.16
CA ALA A 61 7.24 -8.40 -4.46
C ALA A 61 6.99 -7.37 -3.35
N ALA A 62 5.84 -7.44 -2.69
CA ALA A 62 5.52 -6.56 -1.55
C ALA A 62 6.46 -6.80 -0.38
N ARG A 63 6.76 -8.05 -0.06
CA ARG A 63 7.68 -8.41 1.03
C ARG A 63 9.11 -7.96 0.73
N ILE A 64 9.55 -8.13 -0.50
CA ILE A 64 10.86 -7.65 -0.95
C ILE A 64 10.90 -6.12 -0.86
N GLY A 65 9.85 -5.45 -1.32
CA GLY A 65 9.74 -3.99 -1.30
C GLY A 65 9.80 -3.39 0.11
N CYS A 66 9.21 -4.06 1.10
CA CYS A 66 9.24 -3.57 2.48
C CYS A 66 10.55 -3.94 3.22
N GLY A 67 11.43 -4.71 2.59
CA GLY A 67 12.73 -5.07 3.16
C GLY A 67 12.70 -6.27 4.10
N VAL A 68 11.58 -6.94 4.27
CA VAL A 68 11.44 -8.11 5.15
C VAL A 68 10.72 -9.22 4.40
N GLU A 69 11.48 -10.12 3.77
CA GLU A 69 10.94 -11.19 2.93
C GLU A 69 10.02 -12.16 3.67
N THR A 70 10.20 -12.32 4.98
CA THR A 70 9.40 -13.23 5.79
C THR A 70 8.22 -12.57 6.50
N ALA A 71 8.00 -11.27 6.31
CA ALA A 71 6.87 -10.56 6.92
C ALA A 71 5.54 -10.99 6.27
N PRO A 72 4.44 -11.04 7.05
CA PRO A 72 3.12 -11.38 6.51
C PRO A 72 2.51 -10.17 5.78
N VAL A 73 3.13 -9.77 4.68
CA VAL A 73 2.78 -8.59 3.89
C VAL A 73 2.50 -9.01 2.45
N ASP A 74 1.39 -8.59 1.90
CA ASP A 74 1.03 -8.85 0.50
C ASP A 74 0.82 -7.57 -0.32
N ALA A 75 0.97 -6.41 0.29
CA ALA A 75 0.91 -5.13 -0.41
C ALA A 75 1.83 -4.12 0.28
N THR A 76 2.66 -3.43 -0.50
CA THR A 76 3.60 -2.43 -0.02
C THR A 76 3.62 -1.23 -0.96
N ILE A 77 3.52 -0.02 -0.40
CA ILE A 77 3.68 1.20 -1.18
C ILE A 77 5.17 1.36 -1.49
N VAL A 78 5.50 1.36 -2.78
CA VAL A 78 6.90 1.45 -3.23
C VAL A 78 7.21 2.74 -4.00
N GLY A 79 6.22 3.57 -4.26
CA GLY A 79 6.42 4.84 -4.93
C GLY A 79 5.25 5.79 -4.73
N ILE A 80 5.52 7.08 -4.82
CA ILE A 80 4.51 8.13 -4.85
C ILE A 80 4.47 8.70 -6.26
N ILE A 81 3.27 8.86 -6.81
CA ILE A 81 3.08 9.38 -8.16
C ILE A 81 2.83 10.88 -8.05
N ASP A 82 3.72 11.68 -8.62
CA ASP A 82 3.63 13.14 -8.54
C ASP A 82 2.57 13.73 -9.47
N ASP A 83 2.28 13.04 -10.56
CA ASP A 83 1.27 13.48 -11.52
C ASP A 83 0.22 12.38 -11.68
N GLY A 84 -0.93 12.60 -11.05
CA GLY A 84 -2.06 11.68 -11.09
C GLY A 84 -3.04 11.95 -12.23
N ALA A 85 -2.72 12.84 -13.16
CA ALA A 85 -3.61 13.20 -14.24
C ALA A 85 -4.00 11.98 -15.08
N GLY A 86 -5.30 11.77 -15.27
CA GLY A 86 -5.82 10.65 -16.04
C GLY A 86 -5.91 9.33 -15.29
N LEU A 87 -5.61 9.30 -14.00
CA LEU A 87 -5.68 8.08 -13.19
C LEU A 87 -7.09 7.77 -12.67
N GLU A 88 -8.01 8.67 -12.77
CA GLU A 88 -9.39 8.49 -12.30
C GLU A 88 -10.40 8.22 -13.40
#